data_638df1f111d5af522293a4a3013afe3f
#
_entry.id   638df1f111d5af522293a4a3013afe3f
#
_cell.length_a   1.000
_cell.length_b   1.000
_cell.length_c   1.000
_cell.angle_alpha   90.00
_cell.angle_beta   90.00
_cell.angle_gamma   90.00
#
_symmetry.space_group_name_H-M   'P 1'
#
loop_
_entity.id
_entity.type
_entity.pdbx_description
1 polymer ?
#
loop_
_entity_poly.entity_id
_entity_poly.type
_entity_poly.pdbx_seq_one_letter_code
_entity_poly.pdbx_strand_id
1 'polypeptide(L)'
;MIRVGILGAAGYTGGELIRLLINHPEAEIVFANSESNAGNPVAEVHEGLYGDCDLKFTSEMPFDEVDVVFFCFGHGKSEAFLKEHSIPENVKIIDLAQDFRLEAPGNDYVYGLPEINKERIAKAQHVANPGCFATCIQLGLLPAANMGLITEDVAVNAITGSTGAGQKPTATTHFSWRMGNMSIYKAFNHQHVPEIKQSLRQVQGHLDADIDFIPYRGDFARGIFATEVIKTDKPLEEIVEGYKAFYKDARFTHYVDKAIDMKQVVNTNKALVHCDKYGDKLLVTSTIDNLLKGAVGQAVQNMNIMFGIDEAAGLRLKANGF
;
A
#
# COMPACT_ATOMS: atom_id res chain seq x y z
N MET A 1 21.08 9.41 -10.39
CA MET A 1 20.39 9.10 -9.11
C MET A 1 19.13 9.93 -9.05
N ILE A 2 17.99 9.34 -8.66
CA ILE A 2 16.74 10.05 -8.39
C ILE A 2 16.90 10.71 -7.02
N ARG A 3 16.76 12.02 -6.93
CA ARG A 3 16.91 12.78 -5.69
C ARG A 3 15.56 12.84 -4.98
N VAL A 4 15.53 12.34 -3.74
CA VAL A 4 14.28 12.09 -2.99
C VAL A 4 14.18 13.01 -1.78
N GLY A 5 13.04 13.68 -1.64
CA GLY A 5 12.61 14.35 -0.42
C GLY A 5 11.55 13.54 0.32
N ILE A 6 11.59 13.49 1.64
CA ILE A 6 10.63 12.77 2.47
C ILE A 6 10.01 13.73 3.48
N LEU A 7 8.72 13.94 3.41
CA LEU A 7 7.94 14.70 4.38
C LEU A 7 7.26 13.76 5.39
N GLY A 8 7.33 14.10 6.69
CA GLY A 8 6.82 13.23 7.75
C GLY A 8 7.72 12.02 8.04
N ALA A 9 9.02 12.18 7.86
CA ALA A 9 10.04 11.13 7.90
C ALA A 9 10.17 10.39 9.24
N ALA A 10 9.72 10.95 10.37
CA ALA A 10 9.83 10.33 11.68
C ALA A 10 8.72 9.30 11.99
N GLY A 11 7.69 9.17 11.15
CA GLY A 11 6.63 8.16 11.29
C GLY A 11 7.05 6.77 10.80
N TYR A 12 6.21 5.73 11.03
CA TYR A 12 6.46 4.37 10.55
C TYR A 12 6.69 4.29 9.04
N THR A 13 5.84 4.97 8.24
CA THR A 13 5.99 5.00 6.78
C THR A 13 7.28 5.73 6.37
N GLY A 14 7.63 6.83 7.03
CA GLY A 14 8.89 7.53 6.78
C GLY A 14 10.12 6.66 7.09
N GLY A 15 10.13 5.99 8.24
CA GLY A 15 11.23 5.09 8.61
C GLY A 15 11.39 3.89 7.66
N GLU A 16 10.28 3.26 7.28
CA GLU A 16 10.30 2.17 6.29
C GLU A 16 10.74 2.65 4.91
N LEU A 17 10.34 3.85 4.50
CA LEU A 17 10.78 4.44 3.23
C LEU A 17 12.30 4.71 3.24
N ILE A 18 12.83 5.30 4.32
CA ILE A 18 14.28 5.49 4.49
C ILE A 18 15.00 4.15 4.42
N ARG A 19 14.52 3.13 5.14
CA ARG A 19 15.10 1.77 5.13
C ARG A 19 15.20 1.17 3.73
N LEU A 20 14.24 1.44 2.84
CA LEU A 20 14.29 0.99 1.46
C LEU A 20 15.26 1.82 0.62
N LEU A 21 15.22 3.14 0.78
CA LEU A 21 15.93 4.07 -0.10
C LEU A 21 17.44 4.15 0.18
N ILE A 22 17.90 3.93 1.41
CA ILE A 22 19.35 3.92 1.72
C ILE A 22 20.12 2.82 0.95
N ASN A 23 19.41 1.76 0.52
CA ASN A 23 19.96 0.67 -0.28
C ASN A 23 19.44 0.66 -1.72
N HIS A 24 18.79 1.74 -2.16
CA HIS A 24 18.24 1.81 -3.50
C HIS A 24 19.34 2.12 -4.52
N PRO A 25 19.52 1.31 -5.59
CA PRO A 25 20.67 1.47 -6.49
C PRO A 25 20.63 2.74 -7.35
N GLU A 26 19.47 3.37 -7.51
CA GLU A 26 19.26 4.50 -8.42
C GLU A 26 18.59 5.70 -7.74
N ALA A 27 18.46 5.72 -6.41
CA ALA A 27 17.91 6.85 -5.66
C ALA A 27 18.78 7.25 -4.49
N GLU A 28 18.72 8.53 -4.10
CA GLU A 28 19.39 9.09 -2.93
C GLU A 28 18.45 10.01 -2.17
N ILE A 29 18.52 9.98 -0.85
CA ILE A 29 17.71 10.84 0.02
C ILE A 29 18.43 12.17 0.22
N VAL A 30 17.84 13.25 -0.29
CA VAL A 30 18.37 14.61 -0.14
C VAL A 30 17.94 15.19 1.21
N PHE A 31 16.68 15.02 1.60
CA PHE A 31 16.21 15.46 2.90
C PHE A 31 15.15 14.52 3.51
N ALA A 32 15.15 14.43 4.83
CA ALA A 32 14.16 13.73 5.63
C ALA A 32 13.52 14.73 6.60
N ASN A 33 12.33 15.26 6.25
CA ASN A 33 11.70 16.31 7.03
C ASN A 33 10.97 15.77 8.25
N SER A 34 11.28 16.38 9.41
CA SER A 34 10.54 16.23 10.67
C SER A 34 10.83 17.43 11.57
N GLU A 35 9.85 18.30 11.77
CA GLU A 35 10.02 19.48 12.62
C GLU A 35 10.38 19.11 14.06
N SER A 36 9.69 18.12 14.65
CA SER A 36 9.91 17.71 16.04
C SER A 36 11.25 17.03 16.29
N ASN A 37 11.94 16.57 15.24
CA ASN A 37 13.22 15.86 15.33
C ASN A 37 14.33 16.55 14.55
N ALA A 38 14.13 17.78 14.09
CA ALA A 38 15.13 18.52 13.29
C ALA A 38 16.48 18.58 14.01
N GLY A 39 17.55 18.21 13.30
CA GLY A 39 18.92 18.12 13.83
C GLY A 39 19.29 16.77 14.45
N ASN A 40 18.34 15.94 14.83
CA ASN A 40 18.61 14.61 15.40
C ASN A 40 18.99 13.61 14.31
N PRO A 41 19.90 12.67 14.57
CA PRO A 41 20.16 11.55 13.68
C PRO A 41 18.88 10.73 13.42
N VAL A 42 18.67 10.29 12.17
CA VAL A 42 17.53 9.45 11.82
C VAL A 42 17.54 8.13 12.59
N ALA A 43 18.73 7.56 12.83
CA ALA A 43 18.90 6.32 13.57
C ALA A 43 18.50 6.40 15.05
N GLU A 44 18.44 7.59 15.66
CA GLU A 44 17.96 7.75 17.04
C GLU A 44 16.42 7.61 17.15
N VAL A 45 15.69 7.79 16.06
CA VAL A 45 14.23 7.61 15.99
C VAL A 45 13.88 6.26 15.36
N HIS A 46 14.63 5.86 14.36
CA HIS A 46 14.51 4.59 13.63
C HIS A 46 15.71 3.70 13.96
N GLU A 47 15.73 3.19 15.19
CA GLU A 47 16.88 2.48 15.78
C GLU A 47 17.40 1.29 14.97
N GLY A 48 16.56 0.67 14.14
CA GLY A 48 16.97 -0.37 13.21
C GLY A 48 17.92 0.07 12.10
N LEU A 49 18.23 1.39 12.01
CA LEU A 49 19.15 1.97 11.03
C LEU A 49 20.51 2.37 11.63
N TYR A 50 20.79 1.98 12.88
CA TYR A 50 22.13 2.18 13.46
C TYR A 50 23.21 1.45 12.65
N GLY A 51 24.20 2.21 12.18
CA GLY A 51 25.29 1.71 11.36
C GLY A 51 25.01 1.69 9.84
N ASP A 52 23.75 1.96 9.44
CA ASP A 52 23.34 1.94 8.03
C ASP A 52 23.05 3.35 7.48
N CYS A 53 22.86 4.37 8.35
CA CYS A 53 22.36 5.66 7.95
C CYS A 53 22.92 6.79 8.83
N ASP A 54 23.61 7.74 8.22
CA ASP A 54 24.15 8.96 8.88
C ASP A 54 23.26 10.20 8.66
N LEU A 55 22.09 10.04 8.05
CA LEU A 55 21.15 11.13 7.80
C LEU A 55 20.66 11.76 9.11
N LYS A 56 20.39 13.06 9.06
CA LYS A 56 19.70 13.79 10.12
C LYS A 56 18.37 14.30 9.61
N PHE A 57 17.40 14.37 10.53
CA PHE A 57 16.16 15.07 10.21
C PHE A 57 16.40 16.56 10.05
N THR A 58 15.60 17.19 9.21
CA THR A 58 15.62 18.64 8.99
C THR A 58 14.21 19.21 9.05
N SER A 59 14.09 20.50 9.41
CA SER A 59 12.88 21.29 9.21
C SER A 59 12.83 21.93 7.81
N GLU A 60 13.95 21.99 7.11
CA GLU A 60 14.04 22.55 5.75
C GLU A 60 13.46 21.59 4.72
N MET A 61 12.93 22.15 3.64
CA MET A 61 12.30 21.42 2.54
C MET A 61 12.80 21.97 1.19
N PRO A 62 14.05 21.69 0.79
CA PRO A 62 14.64 22.19 -0.45
C PRO A 62 14.07 21.48 -1.67
N PHE A 63 12.84 21.86 -2.06
CA PHE A 63 12.12 21.22 -3.18
C PHE A 63 12.80 21.39 -4.54
N ASP A 64 13.62 22.42 -4.72
CA ASP A 64 14.42 22.66 -5.92
C ASP A 64 15.63 21.70 -6.06
N GLU A 65 15.98 20.99 -4.99
CA GLU A 65 17.07 20.02 -4.97
C GLU A 65 16.63 18.57 -5.22
N VAL A 66 15.33 18.30 -5.37
CA VAL A 66 14.79 16.95 -5.50
C VAL A 66 14.04 16.72 -6.80
N ASP A 67 13.93 15.46 -7.21
CA ASP A 67 13.17 15.03 -8.38
C ASP A 67 11.79 14.48 -7.99
N VAL A 68 11.66 13.98 -6.75
CA VAL A 68 10.41 13.46 -6.19
C VAL A 68 10.32 13.71 -4.70
N VAL A 69 9.09 13.96 -4.23
CA VAL A 69 8.79 14.11 -2.79
C VAL A 69 7.74 13.07 -2.40
N PHE A 70 8.01 12.34 -1.31
CA PHE A 70 7.06 11.43 -0.68
C PHE A 70 6.35 12.12 0.48
N PHE A 71 5.03 12.10 0.44
CA PHE A 71 4.19 12.57 1.54
C PHE A 71 3.85 11.40 2.47
N CYS A 72 4.60 11.31 3.57
CA CYS A 72 4.37 10.33 4.64
C CYS A 72 3.52 10.93 5.78
N PHE A 73 2.57 11.81 5.43
CA PHE A 73 1.68 12.46 6.37
C PHE A 73 0.57 11.54 6.88
N GLY A 74 -0.07 11.94 7.99
CA GLY A 74 -1.36 11.39 8.37
C GLY A 74 -2.47 11.87 7.43
N HIS A 75 -3.54 11.09 7.33
CA HIS A 75 -4.70 11.41 6.49
C HIS A 75 -5.28 12.81 6.75
N GLY A 76 -5.69 13.50 5.70
CA GLY A 76 -6.26 14.85 5.73
C GLY A 76 -5.21 15.98 5.82
N LYS A 77 -3.92 15.68 5.69
CA LYS A 77 -2.85 16.67 5.83
C LYS A 77 -2.17 17.06 4.52
N SER A 78 -2.23 16.22 3.50
CA SER A 78 -1.55 16.48 2.21
C SER A 78 -2.18 17.65 1.48
N GLU A 79 -3.51 17.73 1.43
CA GLU A 79 -4.22 18.85 0.83
C GLU A 79 -3.96 20.18 1.57
N ALA A 80 -3.93 20.15 2.92
CA ALA A 80 -3.63 21.33 3.72
C ALA A 80 -2.18 21.81 3.47
N PHE A 81 -1.24 20.89 3.41
CA PHE A 81 0.17 21.20 3.13
C PHE A 81 0.36 21.89 1.77
N LEU A 82 -0.28 21.38 0.72
CA LEU A 82 -0.19 21.95 -0.63
C LEU A 82 -0.86 23.34 -0.77
N LYS A 83 -1.76 23.71 0.15
CA LYS A 83 -2.30 25.09 0.20
C LYS A 83 -1.31 26.10 0.80
N GLU A 84 -0.39 25.61 1.64
CA GLU A 84 0.58 26.44 2.35
C GLU A 84 1.96 26.46 1.69
N HIS A 85 2.29 25.42 0.90
CA HIS A 85 3.61 25.25 0.29
C HIS A 85 3.50 25.01 -1.21
N SER A 86 4.32 25.70 -1.99
CA SER A 86 4.45 25.49 -3.42
C SER A 86 5.58 24.51 -3.70
N ILE A 87 5.28 23.44 -4.44
CA ILE A 87 6.27 22.50 -4.94
C ILE A 87 6.49 22.81 -6.43
N PRO A 88 7.74 22.87 -6.93
CA PRO A 88 8.01 23.10 -8.34
C PRO A 88 7.34 22.07 -9.25
N GLU A 89 6.78 22.49 -10.38
CA GLU A 89 6.03 21.63 -11.31
C GLU A 89 6.85 20.43 -11.86
N ASN A 90 8.17 20.54 -11.89
CA ASN A 90 9.05 19.48 -12.32
C ASN A 90 9.30 18.41 -11.25
N VAL A 91 8.93 18.67 -10.01
CA VAL A 91 9.08 17.72 -8.88
C VAL A 91 7.87 16.80 -8.82
N LYS A 92 8.09 15.50 -8.90
CA LYS A 92 7.01 14.51 -8.79
C LYS A 92 6.56 14.34 -7.35
N ILE A 93 5.28 14.00 -7.15
CA ILE A 93 4.70 13.77 -5.82
C ILE A 93 4.15 12.35 -5.71
N ILE A 94 4.48 11.66 -4.62
CA ILE A 94 3.86 10.39 -4.25
C ILE A 94 3.25 10.56 -2.85
N ASP A 95 1.92 10.60 -2.78
CA ASP A 95 1.19 10.81 -1.54
C ASP A 95 0.70 9.47 -0.94
N LEU A 96 1.07 9.20 0.31
CA LEU A 96 0.62 8.01 1.04
C LEU A 96 -0.66 8.27 1.87
N ALA A 97 -1.13 9.53 1.97
CA ALA A 97 -2.39 9.85 2.63
C ALA A 97 -3.61 9.46 1.75
N GLN A 98 -4.80 9.61 2.30
CA GLN A 98 -6.03 9.26 1.58
C GLN A 98 -6.55 10.40 0.68
N ASP A 99 -5.98 11.59 0.80
CA ASP A 99 -6.55 12.86 0.33
C ASP A 99 -6.85 12.86 -1.17
N PHE A 100 -6.00 12.24 -1.97
CA PHE A 100 -6.08 12.27 -3.44
C PHE A 100 -6.38 10.92 -4.10
N ARG A 101 -6.77 9.88 -3.33
CA ARG A 101 -6.98 8.53 -3.86
C ARG A 101 -8.20 8.37 -4.75
N LEU A 102 -9.25 9.17 -4.49
CA LEU A 102 -10.49 9.11 -5.25
C LEU A 102 -10.48 10.07 -6.42
N GLU A 103 -10.94 9.61 -7.57
CA GLU A 103 -11.13 10.46 -8.75
C GLU A 103 -12.19 11.54 -8.45
N ALA A 104 -11.83 12.79 -8.68
CA ALA A 104 -12.70 13.94 -8.47
C ALA A 104 -12.31 15.05 -9.45
N PRO A 105 -13.22 15.98 -9.79
CA PRO A 105 -12.89 17.15 -10.60
C PRO A 105 -11.73 17.95 -9.96
N GLY A 106 -10.69 18.21 -10.75
CA GLY A 106 -9.49 18.94 -10.28
C GLY A 106 -8.44 18.09 -9.56
N ASN A 107 -8.70 16.81 -9.31
CA ASN A 107 -7.69 15.88 -8.81
C ASN A 107 -6.95 15.24 -9.99
N ASP A 108 -5.67 15.56 -10.15
CA ASP A 108 -4.79 15.03 -11.21
C ASP A 108 -3.93 13.85 -10.75
N TYR A 109 -4.07 13.42 -9.50
CA TYR A 109 -3.33 12.27 -8.98
C TYR A 109 -3.79 10.96 -9.62
N VAL A 110 -2.83 10.19 -10.11
CA VAL A 110 -3.09 8.82 -10.58
C VAL A 110 -3.12 7.88 -9.39
N TYR A 111 -4.17 7.05 -9.27
CA TYR A 111 -4.25 6.02 -8.26
C TYR A 111 -3.14 4.98 -8.47
N GLY A 112 -2.24 4.88 -7.51
CA GLY A 112 -0.95 4.20 -7.59
C GLY A 112 -1.00 2.69 -7.36
N LEU A 113 -1.95 1.98 -8.00
CA LEU A 113 -2.00 0.51 -8.02
C LEU A 113 -1.42 0.01 -9.36
N PRO A 114 -0.16 -0.45 -9.40
CA PRO A 114 0.54 -0.78 -10.66
C PRO A 114 -0.16 -1.87 -11.48
N GLU A 115 -0.84 -2.81 -10.82
CA GLU A 115 -1.50 -3.93 -11.46
C GLU A 115 -2.59 -3.52 -12.47
N ILE A 116 -3.16 -2.30 -12.32
CA ILE A 116 -4.19 -1.78 -13.24
C ILE A 116 -3.84 -0.41 -13.85
N ASN A 117 -2.86 0.31 -13.29
CA ASN A 117 -2.58 1.69 -13.69
C ASN A 117 -1.12 1.93 -14.13
N LYS A 118 -0.33 0.89 -14.39
CA LYS A 118 1.10 1.00 -14.69
C LYS A 118 1.43 2.05 -15.77
N GLU A 119 0.70 2.04 -16.88
CA GLU A 119 0.93 3.01 -17.97
C GLU A 119 0.55 4.45 -17.61
N ARG A 120 -0.49 4.61 -16.76
CA ARG A 120 -0.89 5.93 -16.23
C ARG A 120 0.16 6.43 -15.24
N ILE A 121 0.65 5.57 -14.33
CA ILE A 121 1.69 5.88 -13.35
C ILE A 121 3.00 6.30 -14.05
N ALA A 122 3.39 5.61 -15.12
CA ALA A 122 4.60 5.95 -15.87
C ALA A 122 4.59 7.37 -16.45
N LYS A 123 3.41 7.95 -16.69
CA LYS A 123 3.22 9.29 -17.25
C LYS A 123 2.82 10.32 -16.19
N ALA A 124 2.59 9.89 -14.95
CA ALA A 124 2.07 10.74 -13.91
C ALA A 124 3.12 11.73 -13.39
N GLN A 125 2.66 12.91 -13.03
CA GLN A 125 3.39 13.88 -12.20
C GLN A 125 3.07 13.63 -10.71
N HIS A 126 1.83 13.26 -10.42
CA HIS A 126 1.37 12.99 -9.06
C HIS A 126 0.74 11.60 -8.96
N VAL A 127 1.09 10.86 -7.89
CA VAL A 127 0.56 9.52 -7.60
C VAL A 127 0.00 9.48 -6.19
N ALA A 128 -1.26 9.06 -6.05
CA ALA A 128 -1.89 8.75 -4.78
C ALA A 128 -1.71 7.25 -4.47
N ASN A 129 -0.84 6.94 -3.53
CA ASN A 129 -0.54 5.55 -3.16
C ASN A 129 -1.72 4.92 -2.41
N PRO A 130 -2.18 3.71 -2.79
CA PRO A 130 -3.34 3.04 -2.18
C PRO A 130 -3.22 2.81 -0.68
N GLY A 131 -4.36 2.69 0.00
CA GLY A 131 -4.43 2.23 1.37
C GLY A 131 -4.08 0.75 1.52
N CYS A 132 -3.56 0.35 2.68
CA CYS A 132 -3.04 -1.01 2.88
C CYS A 132 -4.11 -2.10 2.74
N PHE A 133 -5.28 -1.95 3.40
CA PHE A 133 -6.38 -2.88 3.19
C PHE A 133 -6.93 -2.81 1.76
N ALA A 134 -7.04 -1.61 1.19
CA ALA A 134 -7.50 -1.47 -0.18
C ALA A 134 -6.58 -2.23 -1.14
N THR A 135 -5.26 -2.11 -1.00
CA THR A 135 -4.31 -2.88 -1.80
C THR A 135 -4.55 -4.38 -1.67
N CYS A 136 -4.62 -4.91 -0.43
CA CYS A 136 -4.80 -6.34 -0.20
C CYS A 136 -6.10 -6.87 -0.84
N ILE A 137 -7.22 -6.22 -0.53
CA ILE A 137 -8.55 -6.63 -0.98
C ILE A 137 -8.70 -6.49 -2.51
N GLN A 138 -8.23 -5.37 -3.07
CA GLN A 138 -8.25 -5.18 -4.53
C GLN A 138 -7.48 -6.27 -5.26
N LEU A 139 -6.28 -6.60 -4.77
CA LEU A 139 -5.49 -7.67 -5.38
C LEU A 139 -6.16 -9.05 -5.27
N GLY A 140 -7.02 -9.29 -4.30
CA GLY A 140 -7.89 -10.47 -4.28
C GLY A 140 -9.01 -10.40 -5.32
N LEU A 141 -9.65 -9.25 -5.49
CA LEU A 141 -10.90 -9.10 -6.25
C LEU A 141 -10.72 -8.69 -7.73
N LEU A 142 -9.63 -8.03 -8.11
CA LEU A 142 -9.43 -7.49 -9.46
C LEU A 142 -9.53 -8.55 -10.58
N PRO A 143 -8.94 -9.76 -10.45
CA PRO A 143 -9.14 -10.77 -11.51
C PRO A 143 -10.59 -11.24 -11.63
N ALA A 144 -11.31 -11.36 -10.51
CA ALA A 144 -12.75 -11.69 -10.52
C ALA A 144 -13.56 -10.57 -11.19
N ALA A 145 -13.24 -9.30 -10.91
CA ALA A 145 -13.83 -8.15 -11.58
C ALA A 145 -13.54 -8.16 -13.10
N ASN A 146 -12.31 -8.47 -13.50
CA ASN A 146 -11.93 -8.59 -14.92
C ASN A 146 -12.68 -9.71 -15.65
N MET A 147 -13.09 -10.73 -14.92
CA MET A 147 -13.92 -11.83 -15.44
C MET A 147 -15.44 -11.55 -15.36
N GLY A 148 -15.86 -10.39 -14.83
CA GLY A 148 -17.26 -10.01 -14.63
C GLY A 148 -17.97 -10.84 -13.56
N LEU A 149 -17.26 -11.36 -12.56
CA LEU A 149 -17.82 -12.26 -11.55
C LEU A 149 -18.43 -11.52 -10.32
N ILE A 150 -18.19 -10.23 -10.17
CA ILE A 150 -18.73 -9.46 -9.04
C ILE A 150 -20.11 -8.93 -9.41
N THR A 151 -21.12 -9.77 -9.22
CA THR A 151 -22.54 -9.49 -9.57
C THR A 151 -23.44 -9.30 -8.34
N GLU A 152 -22.97 -9.70 -7.16
CA GLU A 152 -23.64 -9.56 -5.87
C GLU A 152 -22.65 -9.02 -4.83
N ASP A 153 -23.16 -8.61 -3.66
CA ASP A 153 -22.33 -8.09 -2.56
C ASP A 153 -21.24 -9.08 -2.15
N VAL A 154 -20.05 -8.56 -1.92
CA VAL A 154 -18.87 -9.36 -1.58
C VAL A 154 -18.60 -9.25 -0.08
N ALA A 155 -18.70 -10.37 0.62
CA ALA A 155 -18.32 -10.44 2.03
C ALA A 155 -16.78 -10.48 2.15
N VAL A 156 -16.22 -9.47 2.82
CA VAL A 156 -14.77 -9.30 3.00
C VAL A 156 -14.42 -9.27 4.49
N ASN A 157 -13.57 -10.18 4.93
CA ASN A 157 -12.97 -10.16 6.26
C ASN A 157 -11.46 -10.01 6.10
N ALA A 158 -10.87 -9.00 6.75
CA ALA A 158 -9.43 -8.85 6.70
C ALA A 158 -8.83 -8.45 8.05
N ILE A 159 -7.74 -9.10 8.43
CA ILE A 159 -7.00 -8.83 9.65
C ILE A 159 -5.70 -8.11 9.34
N THR A 160 -5.39 -7.06 10.14
CA THR A 160 -4.13 -6.30 10.01
C THR A 160 -3.35 -6.26 11.31
N GLY A 161 -2.04 -6.09 11.18
CA GLY A 161 -1.14 -5.81 12.29
C GLY A 161 -1.34 -4.42 12.90
N SER A 162 -0.83 -4.24 14.12
CA SER A 162 -0.99 -3.00 14.90
C SER A 162 -0.31 -1.77 14.29
N THR A 163 0.74 -1.96 13.48
CA THR A 163 1.47 -0.85 12.82
C THR A 163 0.60 -0.05 11.84
N GLY A 164 -0.49 -0.64 11.34
CA GLY A 164 -1.47 0.07 10.50
C GLY A 164 -2.20 1.21 11.22
N ALA A 165 -2.14 1.28 12.55
CA ALA A 165 -2.70 2.39 13.33
C ALA A 165 -1.75 3.59 13.46
N GLY A 166 -0.52 3.49 12.97
CA GLY A 166 0.52 4.50 13.13
C GLY A 166 1.23 4.42 14.48
N GLN A 167 2.22 5.29 14.66
CA GLN A 167 3.12 5.30 15.82
C GLN A 167 2.47 5.88 17.09
N LYS A 168 1.51 6.81 16.95
CA LYS A 168 0.88 7.46 18.09
C LYS A 168 0.09 6.46 18.93
N PRO A 169 0.42 6.27 20.23
CA PRO A 169 -0.30 5.35 21.10
C PRO A 169 -1.77 5.71 21.25
N THR A 170 -2.62 4.68 21.24
CA THR A 170 -4.05 4.79 21.53
C THR A 170 -4.46 3.70 22.52
N ALA A 171 -5.63 3.82 23.15
CA ALA A 171 -6.12 2.81 24.10
C ALA A 171 -6.16 1.39 23.49
N THR A 172 -6.52 1.25 22.20
CA THR A 172 -6.63 -0.05 21.52
C THR A 172 -5.32 -0.55 20.91
N THR A 173 -4.26 0.24 20.93
CA THR A 173 -2.90 -0.16 20.53
C THR A 173 -1.96 -0.33 21.72
N HIS A 174 -2.43 -0.02 22.93
CA HIS A 174 -1.68 -0.24 24.16
C HIS A 174 -1.36 -1.72 24.34
N PHE A 175 -0.15 -2.06 24.77
CA PHE A 175 0.35 -3.43 24.85
C PHE A 175 -0.61 -4.37 25.62
N SER A 176 -0.99 -4.00 26.85
CA SER A 176 -1.87 -4.83 27.70
C SER A 176 -3.28 -5.04 27.10
N TRP A 177 -3.74 -4.13 26.26
CA TRP A 177 -5.03 -4.27 25.58
C TRP A 177 -4.91 -5.14 24.32
N ARG A 178 -3.79 -5.02 23.59
CA ARG A 178 -3.60 -5.67 22.29
C ARG A 178 -3.05 -7.10 22.39
N MET A 179 -2.21 -7.38 23.38
CA MET A 179 -1.61 -8.70 23.54
C MET A 179 -2.67 -9.78 23.81
N GLY A 180 -2.65 -10.87 23.06
CA GLY A 180 -3.62 -11.96 23.14
C GLY A 180 -5.05 -11.55 22.76
N ASN A 181 -5.24 -10.44 22.03
CA ASN A 181 -6.56 -9.87 21.73
C ASN A 181 -6.73 -9.50 20.25
N MET A 182 -7.94 -9.73 19.73
CA MET A 182 -8.36 -9.32 18.40
C MET A 182 -9.68 -8.54 18.48
N SER A 183 -9.85 -7.51 17.67
CA SER A 183 -11.07 -6.71 17.65
C SER A 183 -11.40 -6.19 16.27
N ILE A 184 -12.70 -6.04 15.99
CA ILE A 184 -13.18 -5.34 14.80
C ILE A 184 -13.16 -3.82 15.01
N TYR A 185 -13.14 -3.06 13.91
CA TYR A 185 -13.31 -1.62 13.93
C TYR A 185 -13.85 -1.13 12.57
N LYS A 186 -14.64 -0.07 12.56
CA LYS A 186 -15.21 0.54 11.35
C LYS A 186 -15.84 -0.47 10.36
N ALA A 187 -16.49 -1.53 10.87
CA ALA A 187 -17.21 -2.49 10.03
C ALA A 187 -18.19 -1.77 9.10
N PHE A 188 -18.22 -2.14 7.82
CA PHE A 188 -19.03 -1.57 6.74
C PHE A 188 -18.81 -0.07 6.44
N ASN A 189 -17.96 0.61 7.20
CA ASN A 189 -17.70 2.05 7.08
C ASN A 189 -16.21 2.38 7.12
N HIS A 190 -15.39 1.53 6.51
CA HIS A 190 -13.95 1.77 6.44
C HIS A 190 -13.61 2.70 5.27
N GLN A 191 -12.71 3.65 5.50
CA GLN A 191 -12.30 4.65 4.50
C GLN A 191 -11.67 4.07 3.22
N HIS A 192 -11.29 2.79 3.21
CA HIS A 192 -10.75 2.14 2.02
C HIS A 192 -11.84 1.57 1.09
N VAL A 193 -13.10 1.44 1.52
CA VAL A 193 -14.17 0.88 0.66
C VAL A 193 -14.39 1.70 -0.62
N PRO A 194 -14.45 3.04 -0.58
CA PRO A 194 -14.59 3.83 -1.81
C PRO A 194 -13.47 3.60 -2.84
N GLU A 195 -12.20 3.51 -2.41
CA GLU A 195 -11.08 3.26 -3.33
C GLU A 195 -11.11 1.84 -3.90
N ILE A 196 -11.55 0.84 -3.12
CA ILE A 196 -11.78 -0.53 -3.61
C ILE A 196 -12.85 -0.53 -4.71
N LYS A 197 -14.02 0.06 -4.44
CA LYS A 197 -15.13 0.15 -5.40
C LYS A 197 -14.73 0.90 -6.67
N GLN A 198 -13.92 1.95 -6.56
CA GLN A 198 -13.39 2.70 -7.71
C GLN A 198 -12.58 1.80 -8.65
N SER A 199 -11.64 1.04 -8.12
CA SER A 199 -10.79 0.15 -8.92
C SER A 199 -11.56 -1.02 -9.53
N LEU A 200 -12.49 -1.60 -8.79
CA LEU A 200 -13.33 -2.68 -9.31
C LEU A 200 -14.23 -2.17 -10.45
N ARG A 201 -14.81 -0.97 -10.35
CA ARG A 201 -15.55 -0.34 -11.45
C ARG A 201 -14.67 -0.07 -12.66
N GLN A 202 -13.44 0.40 -12.44
CA GLN A 202 -12.50 0.64 -13.54
C GLN A 202 -12.24 -0.63 -14.36
N VAL A 203 -12.13 -1.78 -13.70
CA VAL A 203 -11.78 -3.06 -14.35
C VAL A 203 -13.03 -3.77 -14.89
N GLN A 204 -14.12 -3.85 -14.14
CA GLN A 204 -15.36 -4.53 -14.55
C GLN A 204 -16.23 -3.68 -15.49
N GLY A 205 -16.01 -2.34 -15.51
CA GLY A 205 -16.81 -1.37 -16.24
C GLY A 205 -18.07 -0.94 -15.52
N HIS A 206 -18.61 -1.76 -14.64
CA HIS A 206 -19.83 -1.54 -13.86
C HIS A 206 -19.77 -2.31 -12.55
N LEU A 207 -20.25 -1.73 -11.45
CA LEU A 207 -20.29 -2.38 -10.14
C LEU A 207 -21.48 -1.83 -9.33
N ASP A 208 -22.53 -2.62 -9.21
CA ASP A 208 -23.66 -2.33 -8.32
C ASP A 208 -23.50 -2.97 -6.93
N ALA A 209 -22.72 -4.03 -6.86
CA ALA A 209 -22.41 -4.77 -5.65
C ALA A 209 -21.76 -3.91 -4.57
N ASP A 210 -22.09 -4.18 -3.32
CA ASP A 210 -21.39 -3.61 -2.17
C ASP A 210 -20.22 -4.48 -1.72
N ILE A 211 -19.29 -3.85 -1.00
CA ILE A 211 -18.15 -4.51 -0.37
C ILE A 211 -18.41 -4.52 1.14
N ASP A 212 -18.92 -5.64 1.63
CA ASP A 212 -19.24 -5.86 3.03
C ASP A 212 -17.98 -6.13 3.85
N PHE A 213 -17.22 -5.06 4.08
CA PHE A 213 -15.91 -5.15 4.70
C PHE A 213 -15.94 -5.08 6.22
N ILE A 214 -15.43 -6.13 6.88
CA ILE A 214 -15.21 -6.21 8.32
C ILE A 214 -13.71 -6.27 8.60
N PRO A 215 -13.08 -5.15 8.99
CA PRO A 215 -11.67 -5.13 9.36
C PRO A 215 -11.43 -5.59 10.80
N TYR A 216 -10.40 -6.40 10.98
CA TYR A 216 -9.90 -6.82 12.28
C TYR A 216 -8.50 -6.26 12.53
N ARG A 217 -8.20 -5.96 13.79
CA ARG A 217 -6.84 -5.70 14.24
C ARG A 217 -6.37 -6.88 15.10
N GLY A 218 -5.30 -7.53 14.65
CA GLY A 218 -4.73 -8.70 15.30
C GLY A 218 -3.64 -8.37 16.31
N ASP A 219 -3.18 -9.41 17.00
CA ASP A 219 -2.09 -9.39 17.97
C ASP A 219 -0.73 -9.69 17.29
N PHE A 220 -0.40 -8.87 16.30
CA PHE A 220 0.89 -8.92 15.60
C PHE A 220 1.21 -7.52 15.03
N ALA A 221 2.47 -7.30 14.69
CA ALA A 221 2.92 -5.98 14.26
C ALA A 221 2.61 -5.69 12.78
N ARG A 222 2.91 -6.63 11.87
CA ARG A 222 2.90 -6.41 10.42
C ARG A 222 2.15 -7.51 9.69
N GLY A 223 1.57 -7.15 8.55
CA GLY A 223 0.86 -8.04 7.65
C GLY A 223 -0.63 -7.73 7.56
N ILE A 224 -1.20 -8.09 6.41
CA ILE A 224 -2.65 -8.16 6.17
C ILE A 224 -2.95 -9.51 5.56
N PHE A 225 -3.99 -10.14 6.08
CA PHE A 225 -4.58 -11.35 5.51
C PHE A 225 -6.07 -11.09 5.30
N ALA A 226 -6.54 -11.22 4.06
CA ALA A 226 -7.92 -10.98 3.68
C ALA A 226 -8.55 -12.25 3.10
N THR A 227 -9.83 -12.41 3.33
CA THR A 227 -10.70 -13.40 2.70
C THR A 227 -11.89 -12.70 2.09
N GLU A 228 -12.16 -12.99 0.83
CA GLU A 228 -13.26 -12.44 0.05
C GLU A 228 -14.13 -13.60 -0.48
N VAL A 229 -15.44 -13.49 -0.31
CA VAL A 229 -16.40 -14.51 -0.76
C VAL A 229 -17.23 -13.96 -1.91
N ILE A 230 -17.12 -14.59 -3.06
CA ILE A 230 -17.87 -14.26 -4.29
C ILE A 230 -18.75 -15.47 -4.67
N LYS A 231 -19.99 -15.24 -5.09
CA LYS A 231 -20.84 -16.30 -5.66
C LYS A 231 -20.59 -16.42 -7.15
N THR A 232 -20.37 -17.64 -7.64
CA THR A 232 -20.20 -17.93 -9.05
C THR A 232 -20.40 -19.41 -9.36
N ASP A 233 -21.00 -19.70 -10.52
CA ASP A 233 -21.13 -21.06 -11.06
C ASP A 233 -19.93 -21.48 -11.91
N LYS A 234 -19.01 -20.57 -12.23
CA LYS A 234 -17.83 -20.89 -13.03
C LYS A 234 -16.97 -21.97 -12.37
N PRO A 235 -16.41 -22.91 -13.14
CA PRO A 235 -15.46 -23.90 -12.64
C PRO A 235 -14.22 -23.25 -12.02
N LEU A 236 -13.67 -23.84 -10.94
CA LEU A 236 -12.47 -23.33 -10.29
C LEU A 236 -11.28 -23.23 -11.24
N GLU A 237 -11.13 -24.20 -12.13
CA GLU A 237 -10.04 -24.24 -13.11
C GLU A 237 -10.06 -23.02 -14.03
N GLU A 238 -11.24 -22.61 -14.52
CA GLU A 238 -11.40 -21.42 -15.35
C GLU A 238 -11.04 -20.13 -14.57
N ILE A 239 -11.46 -20.06 -13.30
CA ILE A 239 -11.15 -18.94 -12.42
C ILE A 239 -9.65 -18.85 -12.17
N VAL A 240 -9.00 -19.95 -11.83
CA VAL A 240 -7.55 -20.02 -11.59
C VAL A 240 -6.75 -19.55 -12.80
N GLU A 241 -7.12 -20.01 -13.99
CA GLU A 241 -6.48 -19.55 -15.23
C GLU A 241 -6.68 -18.05 -15.46
N GLY A 242 -7.87 -17.52 -15.16
CA GLY A 242 -8.13 -16.07 -15.20
C GLY A 242 -7.25 -15.28 -14.24
N TYR A 243 -7.06 -15.75 -13.01
CA TYR A 243 -6.17 -15.13 -12.01
C TYR A 243 -4.69 -15.18 -12.43
N LYS A 244 -4.23 -16.34 -12.92
CA LYS A 244 -2.86 -16.49 -13.44
C LYS A 244 -2.60 -15.58 -14.64
N ALA A 245 -3.56 -15.51 -15.57
CA ALA A 245 -3.47 -14.65 -16.74
C ALA A 245 -3.43 -13.16 -16.38
N PHE A 246 -4.24 -12.73 -15.41
CA PHE A 246 -4.29 -11.35 -14.97
C PHE A 246 -2.96 -10.88 -14.34
N TYR A 247 -2.32 -11.74 -13.54
CA TYR A 247 -1.08 -11.42 -12.83
C TYR A 247 0.22 -11.86 -13.52
N LYS A 248 0.14 -12.42 -14.78
CA LYS A 248 1.32 -12.95 -15.48
C LYS A 248 2.48 -11.95 -15.59
N ASP A 249 2.16 -10.66 -15.77
CA ASP A 249 3.14 -9.58 -15.95
C ASP A 249 3.28 -8.70 -14.69
N ALA A 250 2.57 -9.02 -13.61
CA ALA A 250 2.65 -8.30 -12.35
C ALA A 250 3.95 -8.63 -11.62
N ARG A 251 4.75 -7.60 -11.31
CA ARG A 251 6.09 -7.78 -10.74
C ARG A 251 6.10 -8.33 -9.33
N PHE A 252 5.08 -8.00 -8.53
CA PHE A 252 5.03 -8.32 -7.12
C PHE A 252 3.77 -9.06 -6.68
N THR A 253 2.79 -9.23 -7.55
CA THR A 253 1.54 -9.94 -7.23
C THR A 253 1.54 -11.29 -7.93
N HIS A 254 1.35 -12.36 -7.15
CA HIS A 254 1.45 -13.72 -7.63
C HIS A 254 0.24 -14.55 -7.21
N TYR A 255 -0.37 -15.26 -8.16
CA TYR A 255 -1.29 -16.34 -7.85
C TYR A 255 -0.51 -17.57 -7.38
N VAL A 256 -0.99 -18.26 -6.34
CA VAL A 256 -0.35 -19.43 -5.74
C VAL A 256 -1.34 -20.59 -5.69
N ASP A 257 -0.95 -21.76 -6.18
CA ASP A 257 -1.81 -22.97 -6.24
C ASP A 257 -1.99 -23.66 -4.86
N LYS A 258 -1.41 -23.13 -3.79
CA LYS A 258 -1.49 -23.63 -2.41
C LYS A 258 -1.99 -22.54 -1.48
N ALA A 259 -2.58 -22.97 -0.35
CA ALA A 259 -2.95 -22.06 0.72
C ALA A 259 -1.78 -21.16 1.14
N ILE A 260 -2.10 -19.88 1.36
CA ILE A 260 -1.14 -18.82 1.67
C ILE A 260 -1.26 -18.35 3.10
N ASP A 261 -0.18 -17.75 3.63
CA ASP A 261 -0.14 -17.13 4.95
C ASP A 261 0.71 -15.85 4.95
N MET A 262 0.63 -15.07 6.02
CA MET A 262 1.34 -13.79 6.14
C MET A 262 2.85 -13.92 6.23
N LYS A 263 3.39 -15.02 6.76
CA LYS A 263 4.85 -15.22 6.89
C LYS A 263 5.56 -15.28 5.54
N GLN A 264 4.82 -15.62 4.47
CA GLN A 264 5.34 -15.66 3.11
C GLN A 264 5.58 -14.26 2.50
N VAL A 265 4.97 -13.21 3.05
CA VAL A 265 4.98 -11.85 2.48
C VAL A 265 5.52 -10.77 3.43
N VAL A 266 5.44 -10.97 4.74
CA VAL A 266 5.93 -9.97 5.72
C VAL A 266 7.41 -9.64 5.46
N ASN A 267 7.76 -8.36 5.53
CA ASN A 267 9.03 -7.77 5.13
C ASN A 267 9.34 -7.82 3.62
N THR A 268 8.34 -8.04 2.75
CA THR A 268 8.53 -8.00 1.29
C THR A 268 7.51 -7.09 0.61
N ASN A 269 7.80 -6.68 -0.63
CA ASN A 269 6.81 -6.01 -1.49
C ASN A 269 5.90 -6.98 -2.24
N LYS A 270 5.83 -8.26 -1.83
CA LYS A 270 4.99 -9.26 -2.47
C LYS A 270 3.54 -9.18 -2.02
N ALA A 271 2.65 -9.50 -2.95
CA ALA A 271 1.27 -9.92 -2.69
C ALA A 271 1.08 -11.35 -3.17
N LEU A 272 0.43 -12.18 -2.38
CA LEU A 272 0.02 -13.53 -2.79
C LEU A 272 -1.50 -13.62 -2.79
N VAL A 273 -2.03 -14.32 -3.79
CA VAL A 273 -3.47 -14.57 -3.98
C VAL A 273 -3.69 -16.04 -4.24
N HIS A 274 -4.76 -16.58 -3.65
CA HIS A 274 -5.16 -17.99 -3.79
C HIS A 274 -6.68 -18.09 -3.87
N CYS A 275 -7.19 -19.07 -4.60
CA CYS A 275 -8.61 -19.35 -4.77
C CYS A 275 -8.96 -20.79 -4.38
N ASP A 276 -10.02 -20.94 -3.59
CA ASP A 276 -10.73 -22.19 -3.34
C ASP A 276 -12.20 -22.07 -3.74
N LYS A 277 -12.88 -23.15 -4.05
CA LYS A 277 -14.32 -23.14 -4.39
C LYS A 277 -15.09 -24.22 -3.63
N TYR A 278 -16.21 -23.82 -3.04
CA TYR A 278 -17.10 -24.66 -2.24
C TYR A 278 -18.55 -24.48 -2.72
N GLY A 279 -19.01 -25.38 -3.60
CA GLY A 279 -20.29 -25.20 -4.28
C GLY A 279 -20.29 -23.99 -5.19
N ASP A 280 -21.20 -23.06 -4.97
CA ASP A 280 -21.29 -21.76 -5.68
C ASP A 280 -20.42 -20.65 -5.06
N LYS A 281 -19.72 -20.91 -3.95
CA LYS A 281 -18.88 -19.94 -3.24
C LYS A 281 -17.42 -20.05 -3.67
N LEU A 282 -16.92 -19.01 -4.30
CA LEU A 282 -15.50 -18.77 -4.50
C LEU A 282 -14.94 -18.07 -3.26
N LEU A 283 -13.99 -18.70 -2.60
CA LEU A 283 -13.19 -18.08 -1.54
C LEU A 283 -11.88 -17.61 -2.15
N VAL A 284 -11.68 -16.31 -2.18
CA VAL A 284 -10.39 -15.70 -2.52
C VAL A 284 -9.67 -15.35 -1.24
N THR A 285 -8.38 -15.65 -1.19
CA THR A 285 -7.50 -15.28 -0.09
C THR A 285 -6.38 -14.42 -0.64
N SER A 286 -6.10 -13.29 0.00
CA SER A 286 -5.00 -12.40 -0.37
C SER A 286 -4.19 -11.98 0.85
N THR A 287 -2.88 -11.78 0.68
CA THR A 287 -1.98 -11.38 1.78
C THR A 287 -0.84 -10.50 1.32
N ILE A 288 -0.50 -9.50 2.13
CA ILE A 288 0.59 -8.53 1.91
C ILE A 288 1.24 -8.12 3.23
N ASP A 289 2.40 -7.49 3.16
CA ASP A 289 2.91 -6.64 4.25
C ASP A 289 2.25 -5.27 4.19
N ASN A 290 1.60 -4.84 5.27
CA ASN A 290 0.83 -3.59 5.32
C ASN A 290 1.68 -2.32 5.21
N LEU A 291 2.96 -2.37 5.56
CA LEU A 291 3.89 -1.23 5.46
C LEU A 291 4.70 -1.25 4.15
N LEU A 292 4.83 -2.40 3.47
CA LEU A 292 5.55 -2.53 2.20
C LEU A 292 4.58 -2.51 1.01
N LYS A 293 4.10 -3.65 0.52
CA LYS A 293 3.14 -3.66 -0.60
C LYS A 293 1.87 -2.87 -0.26
N GLY A 294 1.49 -2.81 1.01
CA GLY A 294 0.36 -2.00 1.48
C GLY A 294 0.66 -0.50 1.62
N ALA A 295 1.93 -0.06 1.53
CA ALA A 295 2.31 1.33 1.71
C ALA A 295 3.59 1.70 0.94
N VAL A 296 4.73 1.81 1.64
CA VAL A 296 5.94 2.43 1.06
C VAL A 296 6.64 1.56 0.02
N GLY A 297 6.55 0.25 0.10
CA GLY A 297 7.11 -0.61 -0.94
C GLY A 297 6.39 -0.41 -2.28
N GLN A 298 5.07 -0.27 -2.26
CA GLN A 298 4.29 0.12 -3.45
C GLN A 298 4.61 1.55 -3.89
N ALA A 299 4.83 2.48 -2.95
CA ALA A 299 5.22 3.84 -3.28
C ALA A 299 6.60 3.91 -3.97
N VAL A 300 7.59 3.12 -3.52
CA VAL A 300 8.88 2.97 -4.21
C VAL A 300 8.71 2.28 -5.58
N GLN A 301 7.84 1.26 -5.70
CA GLN A 301 7.50 0.67 -6.99
C GLN A 301 6.90 1.72 -7.94
N ASN A 302 6.00 2.57 -7.45
CA ASN A 302 5.43 3.68 -8.22
C ASN A 302 6.51 4.68 -8.65
N MET A 303 7.43 5.07 -7.75
CA MET A 303 8.58 5.90 -8.11
C MET A 303 9.39 5.27 -9.25
N ASN A 304 9.73 3.99 -9.14
CA ASN A 304 10.51 3.31 -10.16
C ASN A 304 9.81 3.33 -11.53
N ILE A 305 8.49 3.13 -11.56
CA ILE A 305 7.68 3.23 -12.78
C ILE A 305 7.66 4.67 -13.33
N MET A 306 7.46 5.67 -12.46
CA MET A 306 7.42 7.10 -12.86
C MET A 306 8.74 7.58 -13.46
N PHE A 307 9.86 6.98 -13.08
CA PHE A 307 11.19 7.32 -13.60
C PHE A 307 11.71 6.32 -14.66
N GLY A 308 10.91 5.33 -15.03
CA GLY A 308 11.22 4.39 -16.11
C GLY A 308 12.37 3.42 -15.80
N ILE A 309 12.61 3.11 -14.52
CA ILE A 309 13.61 2.14 -14.08
C ILE A 309 12.98 0.78 -13.71
N ASP A 310 13.80 -0.25 -13.38
CA ASP A 310 13.27 -1.56 -12.95
C ASP A 310 12.34 -1.40 -11.74
N GLU A 311 11.08 -1.80 -11.87
CA GLU A 311 10.09 -1.76 -10.79
C GLU A 311 10.59 -2.38 -9.48
N ALA A 312 11.50 -3.34 -9.55
CA ALA A 312 12.04 -4.06 -8.40
C ALA A 312 13.32 -3.45 -7.83
N ALA A 313 13.81 -2.34 -8.37
CA ALA A 313 14.97 -1.64 -7.80
C ALA A 313 14.68 -1.27 -6.34
N GLY A 314 15.61 -1.60 -5.43
CA GLY A 314 15.45 -1.39 -3.98
C GLY A 314 14.42 -2.30 -3.27
N LEU A 315 13.66 -3.16 -4.01
CA LEU A 315 12.53 -3.94 -3.47
C LEU A 315 12.73 -5.46 -3.49
N ARG A 316 13.94 -5.96 -3.77
CA ARG A 316 14.25 -7.40 -3.83
C ARG A 316 14.41 -8.02 -2.43
N LEU A 317 13.45 -7.76 -1.56
CA LEU A 317 13.42 -8.22 -0.18
C LEU A 317 13.00 -9.69 -0.07
N LYS A 318 13.35 -10.33 1.04
CA LYS A 318 12.96 -11.71 1.37
C LYS A 318 12.13 -11.76 2.64
N ALA A 319 11.10 -12.58 2.64
CA ALA A 319 10.32 -12.87 3.83
C ALA A 319 11.17 -13.68 4.83
N ASN A 320 10.87 -13.52 6.12
CA ASN A 320 11.55 -14.29 7.16
C ASN A 320 11.16 -15.77 7.15
N GLY A 321 9.91 -16.09 6.77
CA GLY A 321 9.42 -17.46 6.59
C GLY A 321 9.10 -18.23 7.89
N PHE A 322 9.57 -17.72 9.04
CA PHE A 322 9.36 -18.37 10.37
C PHE A 322 9.47 -17.33 11.49
#